data_5a8abb5d9bdc2e8b28d07178c24df6f8
#
_entry.id   5a8abb5d9bdc2e8b28d07178c24df6f8
#
_cell.length_a   1.000
_cell.length_b   1.000
_cell.length_c   1.000
_cell.angle_alpha   90.00
_cell.angle_beta   90.00
_cell.angle_gamma   90.00
#
_symmetry.space_group_name_H-M   'P 1'
#
loop_
_entity.id
_entity.type
_entity.pdbx_description
1 polymer ?
#
loop_
_entity_poly.entity_id
_entity_poly.type
_entity_poly.pdbx_seq_one_letter_code
_entity_poly.pdbx_strand_id
1 'polypeptide(L)'
;MNLDNPLNFTLKGQKENPILQQHKKLALDFYHVFNSPSGERVLAFLKSKTLDQPCWNPGYGENAERTAYAREGQNNIVREIIKMIQFGKETPNE
;
A
#
# COMPACT_ATOMS: atom_id res chain seq x y z
N MET A 1 -24.21 -11.27 19.11
CA MET A 1 -24.20 -11.50 19.39
C MET A 1 -24.09 -11.67 19.39
N ASN A 2 -23.84 -11.36 19.17
CA ASN A 2 -23.74 -11.55 19.44
C ASN A 2 -23.53 -11.33 19.19
N LEU A 3 -23.44 -10.90 19.15
CA LEU A 3 -23.30 -10.84 19.33
C LEU A 3 -23.03 -10.76 19.20
N ASP A 4 -22.94 -10.50 19.19
CA ASP A 4 -22.61 -10.57 19.33
C ASP A 4 -22.02 -10.37 19.10
N ASN A 5 -21.74 -9.99 19.05
CA ASN A 5 -21.17 -9.94 19.01
C ASN A 5 -20.64 -9.54 18.43
N PRO A 6 -20.42 -9.12 18.09
CA PRO A 6 -19.88 -8.86 17.41
C PRO A 6 -18.99 -8.60 17.39
N LEU A 7 -18.46 -8.33 17.57
CA LEU A 7 -17.75 -8.35 17.59
C LEU A 7 -16.92 -8.86 17.99
N ASN A 8 -16.71 -9.20 18.12
CA ASN A 8 -16.12 -9.80 18.37
C ASN A 8 -15.60 -10.39 18.34
N PHE A 9 -15.06 -10.26 18.23
CA PHE A 9 -14.64 -11.05 18.18
C PHE A 9 -14.30 -11.88 17.70
N THR A 10 -12.88 -11.28 17.57
CA THR A 10 -13.05 -12.58 17.03
C THR A 10 -12.97 -13.68 18.08
N LEU A 11 -13.95 -14.47 18.10
CA LEU A 11 -13.96 -15.58 19.02
C LEU A 11 -13.08 -16.69 18.49
N LYS A 12 -12.57 -17.47 19.42
CA LYS A 12 -11.76 -18.59 19.04
C LYS A 12 -12.54 -19.53 18.14
N GLY A 13 -11.94 -19.95 17.06
CA GLY A 13 -12.56 -20.83 16.10
C GLY A 13 -13.33 -20.14 15.02
N GLN A 14 -13.53 -18.86 15.15
CA GLN A 14 -14.20 -18.11 14.10
C GLN A 14 -13.22 -17.74 13.03
N LYS A 15 -13.71 -17.77 11.81
CA LYS A 15 -12.89 -17.35 10.68
C LYS A 15 -12.87 -15.85 10.60
N GLU A 16 -11.77 -15.32 10.14
CA GLU A 16 -11.65 -13.90 9.90
C GLU A 16 -12.62 -13.48 8.80
N ASN A 17 -12.93 -12.19 8.78
CA ASN A 17 -13.70 -11.59 7.70
C ASN A 17 -13.07 -11.95 6.36
N PRO A 18 -13.82 -12.48 5.40
CA PRO A 18 -13.25 -12.84 4.10
C PRO A 18 -12.55 -11.68 3.40
N ILE A 19 -13.06 -10.46 3.56
CA ILE A 19 -12.42 -9.30 2.96
C ILE A 19 -11.06 -9.07 3.58
N LEU A 20 -10.96 -9.20 4.89
CA LEU A 20 -9.68 -9.05 5.58
C LEU A 20 -8.71 -10.14 5.18
N GLN A 21 -9.19 -11.37 5.01
CA GLN A 21 -8.33 -12.46 4.59
C GLN A 21 -7.77 -12.21 3.19
N GLN A 22 -8.61 -11.72 2.30
CA GLN A 22 -8.18 -11.40 0.95
C GLN A 22 -7.14 -10.27 0.98
N HIS A 23 -7.36 -9.30 1.85
CA HIS A 23 -6.42 -8.18 1.98
C HIS A 23 -5.06 -8.67 2.48
N LYS A 24 -5.06 -9.55 3.47
CA LYS A 24 -3.82 -10.13 3.99
C LYS A 24 -3.10 -10.93 2.93
N LYS A 25 -3.84 -11.72 2.16
CA LYS A 25 -3.24 -12.52 1.10
C LYS A 25 -2.60 -11.62 0.05
N LEU A 26 -3.31 -10.57 -0.33
CA LEU A 26 -2.77 -9.62 -1.30
C LEU A 26 -1.52 -8.93 -0.76
N ALA A 27 -1.54 -8.58 0.52
CA ALA A 27 -0.38 -7.94 1.14
C ALA A 27 0.83 -8.88 1.12
N LEU A 28 0.62 -10.18 1.36
CA LEU A 28 1.70 -11.15 1.27
C LEU A 28 2.25 -11.22 -0.15
N ASP A 29 1.37 -11.13 -1.15
CA ASP A 29 1.80 -11.12 -2.54
C ASP A 29 2.67 -9.89 -2.82
N PHE A 30 2.26 -8.72 -2.33
CA PHE A 30 3.07 -7.52 -2.46
C PHE A 30 4.45 -7.73 -1.83
N TYR A 31 4.47 -8.27 -0.62
CA TYR A 31 5.72 -8.49 0.07
C TYR A 31 6.61 -9.44 -0.73
N HIS A 32 6.07 -10.54 -1.21
CA HIS A 32 6.87 -11.52 -1.94
C HIS A 32 7.40 -10.95 -3.26
N VAL A 33 6.58 -10.20 -3.98
CA VAL A 33 7.02 -9.63 -5.25
C VAL A 33 8.16 -8.63 -5.03
N PHE A 34 8.04 -7.78 -4.03
CA PHE A 34 9.00 -6.69 -3.84
C PHE A 34 10.15 -7.07 -2.90
N ASN A 35 10.10 -8.24 -2.29
CA ASN A 35 11.19 -8.73 -1.44
C ASN A 35 12.13 -9.61 -2.25
N SER A 36 12.57 -9.08 -3.38
CA SER A 36 13.50 -9.75 -4.26
C SER A 36 14.37 -8.67 -4.89
N PRO A 37 15.57 -9.00 -5.37
CA PRO A 37 16.41 -7.99 -6.00
C PRO A 37 15.72 -7.27 -7.15
N SER A 38 14.98 -8.00 -7.98
CA SER A 38 14.24 -7.38 -9.08
C SER A 38 13.11 -6.49 -8.56
N GLY A 39 12.36 -6.99 -7.57
CA GLY A 39 11.28 -6.21 -7.00
C GLY A 39 11.77 -4.94 -6.34
N GLU A 40 12.89 -5.02 -5.65
CA GLU A 40 13.48 -3.85 -5.02
C GLU A 40 13.89 -2.81 -6.05
N ARG A 41 14.44 -3.26 -7.18
CA ARG A 41 14.83 -2.34 -8.25
C ARG A 41 13.59 -1.67 -8.88
N VAL A 42 12.53 -2.45 -9.06
CA VAL A 42 11.30 -1.90 -9.60
C VAL A 42 10.72 -0.84 -8.66
N LEU A 43 10.69 -1.15 -7.37
CA LEU A 43 10.17 -0.20 -6.39
C LEU A 43 11.02 1.06 -6.35
N ALA A 44 12.34 0.91 -6.39
CA ALA A 44 13.23 2.06 -6.41
C ALA A 44 12.97 2.94 -7.64
N PHE A 45 12.71 2.32 -8.78
CA PHE A 45 12.37 3.06 -10.00
C PHE A 45 11.08 3.84 -9.81
N LEU A 46 10.04 3.17 -9.27
CA LEU A 46 8.76 3.83 -9.06
C LEU A 46 8.90 5.01 -8.10
N LYS A 47 9.66 4.83 -7.03
CA LYS A 47 9.89 5.92 -6.07
C LYS A 47 10.63 7.08 -6.72
N SER A 48 11.60 6.79 -7.56
CA SER A 48 12.36 7.84 -8.21
C SER A 48 11.50 8.68 -9.15
N LYS A 49 10.42 8.11 -9.65
CA LYS A 49 9.52 8.84 -10.55
C LYS A 49 8.38 9.51 -9.81
N THR A 50 8.20 9.25 -8.53
CA THR A 50 7.08 9.77 -7.76
C THR A 50 7.55 10.45 -6.49
N LEU A 51 7.78 9.69 -5.43
CA LEU A 51 8.05 10.25 -4.11
C LEU A 51 9.32 11.10 -4.06
N ASP A 52 10.31 10.74 -4.86
CA ASP A 52 11.57 11.47 -4.89
C ASP A 52 11.53 12.72 -5.78
N GLN A 53 10.39 12.97 -6.43
CA GLN A 53 10.22 14.15 -7.26
C GLN A 53 9.44 15.20 -6.50
N PRO A 54 9.76 16.49 -6.67
CA PRO A 54 8.97 17.53 -6.00
C PRO A 54 7.57 17.60 -6.58
N CYS A 55 6.57 17.71 -5.71
CA CYS A 55 5.19 17.86 -6.16
C CYS A 55 4.94 19.27 -6.68
N TRP A 56 5.62 20.24 -6.10
CA TRP A 56 5.46 21.65 -6.48
C TRP A 56 6.74 22.15 -7.11
N ASN A 57 6.60 22.81 -8.26
CA ASN A 57 7.73 23.40 -8.94
C ASN A 57 7.28 24.74 -9.53
N PRO A 58 7.83 25.87 -9.05
CA PRO A 58 7.45 27.18 -9.59
C PRO A 58 7.66 27.29 -11.09
N GLY A 59 8.58 26.52 -11.65
CA GLY A 59 8.85 26.54 -13.08
C GLY A 59 7.70 26.04 -13.93
N TYR A 60 6.70 25.40 -13.34
CA TYR A 60 5.52 24.95 -14.08
C TYR A 60 4.55 26.09 -14.37
N GLY A 61 4.74 27.28 -13.76
CA GLY A 61 3.93 28.44 -14.03
C GLY A 61 2.48 28.24 -13.65
N GLU A 62 1.58 28.59 -14.57
CA GLU A 62 0.15 28.52 -14.30
C GLU A 62 -0.34 27.11 -14.02
N ASN A 63 0.41 26.10 -14.44
CA ASN A 63 0.01 24.72 -14.26
C ASN A 63 0.62 24.07 -13.03
N ALA A 64 1.34 24.86 -12.21
CA ALA A 64 2.05 24.30 -11.08
C ALA A 64 1.12 23.58 -10.11
N GLU A 65 -0.03 24.17 -9.81
CA GLU A 65 -0.98 23.58 -8.87
C GLU A 65 -1.56 22.29 -9.43
N ARG A 66 -1.96 22.31 -10.70
CA ARG A 66 -2.52 21.12 -11.35
C ARG A 66 -1.50 20.01 -11.41
N THR A 67 -0.25 20.35 -11.73
CA THR A 67 0.82 19.35 -11.76
C THR A 67 1.07 18.78 -10.38
N ALA A 68 1.00 19.62 -9.35
CA ALA A 68 1.19 19.15 -7.99
C ALA A 68 0.12 18.12 -7.58
N TYR A 69 -1.14 18.38 -7.96
CA TYR A 69 -2.20 17.41 -7.68
C TYR A 69 -1.97 16.09 -8.40
N ALA A 70 -1.56 16.17 -9.66
CA ALA A 70 -1.31 14.96 -10.44
C ALA A 70 -0.17 14.14 -9.82
N ARG A 71 0.89 14.81 -9.41
CA ARG A 71 2.02 14.13 -8.79
C ARG A 71 1.63 13.53 -7.45
N GLU A 72 0.79 14.22 -6.68
CA GLU A 72 0.36 13.69 -5.40
C GLU A 72 -0.48 12.44 -5.57
N GLY A 73 -1.31 12.39 -6.62
CA GLY A 73 -2.05 11.18 -6.95
C GLY A 73 -1.12 10.02 -7.28
N GLN A 74 -0.08 10.28 -8.05
CA GLN A 74 0.92 9.26 -8.38
C GLN A 74 1.66 8.81 -7.12
N ASN A 75 2.02 9.74 -6.27
CA ASN A 75 2.70 9.44 -5.02
C ASN A 75 1.84 8.56 -4.12
N ASN A 76 0.53 8.81 -4.10
CA ASN A 76 -0.37 8.03 -3.25
C ASN A 76 -0.41 6.58 -3.67
N ILE A 77 -0.35 6.29 -4.95
CA ILE A 77 -0.33 4.90 -5.42
C ILE A 77 0.95 4.21 -4.92
N VAL A 78 2.09 4.88 -5.04
CA VAL A 78 3.35 4.28 -4.61
C VAL A 78 3.36 4.12 -3.07
N ARG A 79 2.82 5.10 -2.36
CA ARG A 79 2.68 4.96 -0.89
C ARG A 79 1.82 3.76 -0.53
N GLU A 80 0.77 3.51 -1.31
CA GLU A 80 -0.09 2.36 -1.06
C GLU A 80 0.67 1.05 -1.28
N ILE A 81 1.49 1.00 -2.32
CA ILE A 81 2.33 -0.17 -2.57
C ILE A 81 3.24 -0.42 -1.37
N ILE A 82 3.88 0.63 -0.86
CA ILE A 82 4.79 0.52 0.27
C ILE A 82 4.04 0.03 1.51
N LYS A 83 2.83 0.56 1.75
CA LYS A 83 2.01 0.12 2.87
C LYS A 83 1.67 -1.35 2.76
N MET A 84 1.32 -1.80 1.56
CA MET A 84 0.97 -3.21 1.37
C MET A 84 2.17 -4.11 1.61
N ILE A 85 3.36 -3.69 1.15
CA ILE A 85 4.57 -4.45 1.40
C ILE A 85 4.81 -4.57 2.90
N GLN A 86 4.68 -3.46 3.63
CA GLN A 86 4.90 -3.46 5.07
C GLN A 86 3.88 -4.34 5.78
N PHE A 87 2.62 -4.24 5.37
CA PHE A 87 1.58 -5.06 5.95
C PHE A 87 1.85 -6.54 5.72
N GLY A 88 2.28 -6.89 4.50
CA GLY A 88 2.63 -8.27 4.19
C GLY A 88 3.81 -8.76 4.99
N LYS A 89 4.79 -7.89 5.20
CA LYS A 89 5.96 -8.23 5.98
C LYS A 89 5.60 -8.58 7.42
N GLU A 90 4.58 -7.90 7.96
CA GLU A 90 4.16 -8.09 9.34
C GLU A 90 3.11 -9.17 9.50
N THR A 91 2.58 -9.68 8.40
CA THR A 91 1.55 -10.70 8.45
C THR A 91 2.19 -12.08 8.55
N PRO A 92 1.72 -12.92 9.47
CA PRO A 92 2.26 -14.27 9.56
C PRO A 92 2.05 -15.01 8.26
N ASN A 93 3.09 -15.67 7.82
CA ASN A 93 3.04 -16.48 6.60
C ASN A 93 2.49 -17.83 6.97
N GLU A 94 1.36 -18.17 6.41
CA GLU A 94 0.75 -19.46 6.72
C GLU A 94 0.87 -20.40 5.54
#